data_41ab647e8378d01f7e08e85c0801f888
#
_entry.id   41ab647e8378d01f7e08e85c0801f888
#
_cell.length_a   1.000
_cell.length_b   1.000
_cell.length_c   1.000
_cell.angle_alpha   90.00
_cell.angle_beta   90.00
_cell.angle_gamma   90.00
#
_symmetry.space_group_name_H-M   'P 1'
#
loop_
_entity.id
_entity.type
_entity.pdbx_description
1 polymer ?
#
loop_
_entity_poly.entity_id
_entity_poly.type
_entity_poly.pdbx_seq_one_letter_code
_entity_poly.pdbx_strand_id
1 'polypeptide(L)'
;MTFNGNGFDLPVLRYRAMLHRVPASGLHVRSYFNRYTNDAIDLCDALASFGSSPKMKLDELSRFLGLAGKPQGLEGSKVEGMVAAGQIAEVARYCETDIVNTYRLWLIYELFRGVLSPQQLQWSEGQLRDYVRQHKAANPYLMSAMESMALA
;
A
#
# COMPACT_ATOMS: atom_id res chain seq x y z
N MET A 1 2.77 3.26 -7.61
CA MET A 1 1.81 2.21 -7.28
C MET A 1 0.99 2.59 -6.07
N THR A 2 -0.25 2.14 -6.00
CA THR A 2 -1.18 2.34 -4.86
C THR A 2 -1.95 1.06 -4.60
N PHE A 3 -2.68 1.01 -3.50
CA PHE A 3 -3.72 0.03 -3.23
C PHE A 3 -5.02 0.78 -2.91
N ASN A 4 -5.98 0.77 -3.82
CA ASN A 4 -7.22 1.55 -3.80
C ASN A 4 -7.00 3.08 -3.82
N GLY A 5 -5.84 3.54 -4.29
CA GLY A 5 -5.52 4.96 -4.39
C GLY A 5 -6.43 5.72 -5.37
N ASN A 6 -6.89 5.05 -6.42
CA ASN A 6 -7.87 5.60 -7.36
C ASN A 6 -9.22 5.85 -6.72
N GLY A 7 -9.60 5.00 -5.75
CA GLY A 7 -10.88 5.10 -5.04
C GLY A 7 -10.84 6.02 -3.82
N PHE A 8 -9.66 6.32 -3.28
CA PHE A 8 -9.53 7.09 -2.03
C PHE A 8 -8.48 8.18 -2.09
N ASP A 9 -7.18 7.84 -2.15
CA ASP A 9 -6.09 8.81 -1.95
C ASP A 9 -6.10 9.93 -3.00
N LEU A 10 -6.23 9.57 -4.28
CA LEU A 10 -6.18 10.55 -5.37
C LEU A 10 -7.41 11.47 -5.40
N PRO A 11 -8.65 11.00 -5.21
CA PRO A 11 -9.80 11.88 -5.03
C PRO A 11 -9.65 12.83 -3.83
N VAL A 12 -9.21 12.33 -2.68
CA VAL A 12 -8.98 13.16 -1.49
C VAL A 12 -7.94 14.25 -1.76
N LEU A 13 -6.80 13.92 -2.35
CA LEU A 13 -5.75 14.90 -2.69
C LEU A 13 -6.26 15.97 -3.65
N ARG A 14 -7.05 15.59 -4.67
CA ARG A 14 -7.65 16.56 -5.60
C ARG A 14 -8.63 17.49 -4.91
N TYR A 15 -9.57 16.96 -4.14
CA TYR A 15 -10.55 17.80 -3.44
C TYR A 15 -9.88 18.72 -2.43
N ARG A 16 -8.85 18.25 -1.73
CA ARG A 16 -8.08 19.07 -0.81
C ARG A 16 -7.31 20.18 -1.55
N ALA A 17 -6.65 19.86 -2.68
CA ALA A 17 -5.96 20.86 -3.49
C ALA A 17 -6.93 21.93 -4.01
N MET A 18 -8.10 21.52 -4.50
CA MET A 18 -9.14 22.45 -4.98
C MET A 18 -9.68 23.32 -3.84
N LEU A 19 -9.99 22.73 -2.67
CA LEU A 19 -10.50 23.44 -1.49
C LEU A 19 -9.52 24.54 -1.04
N HIS A 20 -8.23 24.22 -1.03
CA HIS A 20 -7.18 25.15 -0.60
C HIS A 20 -6.60 25.97 -1.75
N ARG A 21 -7.15 25.87 -2.96
CA ARG A 21 -6.69 26.59 -4.16
C ARG A 21 -5.19 26.38 -4.43
N VAL A 22 -4.69 25.18 -4.17
CA VAL A 22 -3.29 24.80 -4.44
C VAL A 22 -3.19 24.27 -5.87
N PRO A 23 -2.30 24.84 -6.71
CA PRO A 23 -2.02 24.28 -8.03
C PRO A 23 -1.44 22.86 -7.91
N ALA A 24 -2.11 21.88 -8.48
CA ALA A 24 -1.72 20.46 -8.41
C ALA A 24 -1.78 19.80 -9.80
N SER A 25 -1.14 20.43 -10.79
CA SER A 25 -1.15 19.98 -12.18
C SER A 25 -0.68 18.53 -12.35
N GLY A 26 0.24 18.05 -11.51
CA GLY A 26 0.69 16.66 -11.50
C GLY A 26 -0.42 15.65 -11.20
N LEU A 27 -1.44 16.02 -10.43
CA LEU A 27 -2.62 15.16 -10.17
C LEU A 27 -3.59 15.12 -11.35
N HIS A 28 -3.49 16.06 -12.29
CA HIS A 28 -4.34 16.14 -13.46
C HIS A 28 -3.68 15.50 -14.69
N VAL A 29 -2.40 15.81 -14.96
CA VAL A 29 -1.71 15.42 -16.20
C VAL A 29 -1.14 14.00 -16.16
N ARG A 30 -0.98 13.40 -14.97
CA ARG A 30 -0.53 12.03 -14.86
C ARG A 30 -1.68 11.06 -15.14
N SER A 31 -1.36 9.99 -15.86
CA SER A 31 -2.32 8.94 -16.24
C SER A 31 -2.71 8.02 -15.08
N TYR A 32 -2.89 8.57 -13.87
CA TYR A 32 -3.23 7.78 -12.68
C TYR A 32 -4.52 6.96 -12.83
N PHE A 33 -5.41 7.42 -13.71
CA PHE A 33 -6.72 6.79 -13.92
C PHE A 33 -6.80 6.03 -15.25
N ASN A 34 -5.72 6.02 -16.02
CA ASN A 34 -5.70 5.33 -17.29
C ASN A 34 -5.25 3.87 -17.08
N ARG A 35 -6.21 2.96 -17.08
CA ARG A 35 -5.97 1.51 -16.97
C ARG A 35 -5.17 0.91 -18.12
N TYR A 36 -4.92 1.66 -19.18
CA TYR A 36 -4.18 1.21 -20.37
C TYR A 36 -2.72 1.67 -20.37
N THR A 37 -2.27 2.41 -19.36
CA THR A 37 -0.88 2.83 -19.20
C THR A 37 -0.25 2.18 -17.97
N ASN A 38 1.09 2.03 -18.01
CA ASN A 38 1.87 1.51 -16.90
C ASN A 38 2.50 2.61 -16.02
N ASP A 39 2.16 3.89 -16.25
CA ASP A 39 2.74 5.03 -15.53
C ASP A 39 2.35 5.03 -14.04
N ALA A 40 1.17 4.51 -13.75
CA ALA A 40 0.70 4.30 -12.39
C ALA A 40 -0.17 3.05 -12.33
N ILE A 41 -0.01 2.28 -11.28
CA ILE A 41 -0.80 1.08 -11.03
C ILE A 41 -1.53 1.19 -9.70
N ASP A 42 -2.83 0.93 -9.72
CA ASP A 42 -3.63 0.65 -8.52
C ASP A 42 -3.83 -0.87 -8.44
N LEU A 43 -3.16 -1.50 -7.49
CA LEU A 43 -3.18 -2.96 -7.34
C LEU A 43 -4.58 -3.48 -7.00
N CYS A 44 -5.37 -2.71 -6.25
CA CYS A 44 -6.74 -3.09 -5.91
C CYS A 44 -7.62 -3.17 -7.17
N ASP A 45 -7.47 -2.20 -8.07
CA ASP A 45 -8.21 -2.19 -9.34
C ASP A 45 -7.69 -3.26 -10.31
N ALA A 46 -6.37 -3.39 -10.45
CA ALA A 46 -5.75 -4.36 -11.36
C ALA A 46 -6.12 -5.80 -10.97
N LEU A 47 -6.04 -6.15 -9.70
CA LEU A 47 -6.36 -7.49 -9.19
C LEU A 47 -7.87 -7.78 -9.19
N ALA A 48 -8.71 -6.75 -9.13
CA ALA A 48 -10.16 -6.87 -9.32
C ALA A 48 -10.57 -6.80 -10.80
N SER A 49 -9.63 -6.95 -11.75
CA SER A 49 -9.88 -6.86 -13.19
C SER A 49 -10.68 -5.59 -13.54
N PHE A 50 -10.29 -4.47 -12.94
CA PHE A 50 -10.92 -3.15 -13.12
C PHE A 50 -12.44 -3.14 -12.88
N GLY A 51 -12.87 -3.87 -11.84
CA GLY A 51 -14.28 -3.93 -11.43
C GLY A 51 -15.06 -5.14 -11.98
N SER A 52 -14.41 -6.01 -12.76
CA SER A 52 -15.05 -7.25 -13.26
C SER A 52 -15.10 -8.36 -12.20
N SER A 53 -14.34 -8.22 -11.11
CA SER A 53 -14.38 -9.11 -9.95
C SER A 53 -14.42 -8.30 -8.64
N PRO A 54 -14.84 -8.90 -7.52
CA PRO A 54 -14.86 -8.23 -6.23
C PRO A 54 -13.47 -7.76 -5.81
N LYS A 55 -13.39 -6.57 -5.20
CA LYS A 55 -12.17 -6.06 -4.59
C LYS A 55 -11.92 -6.75 -3.25
N MET A 56 -10.71 -7.26 -3.06
CA MET A 56 -10.24 -7.75 -1.77
C MET A 56 -9.66 -6.60 -0.94
N LYS A 57 -9.72 -6.71 0.38
CA LYS A 57 -9.01 -5.78 1.27
C LYS A 57 -7.51 -6.08 1.27
N LEU A 58 -6.68 -5.05 1.46
CA LEU A 58 -5.22 -5.20 1.52
C LEU A 58 -4.79 -6.26 2.55
N ASP A 59 -5.40 -6.24 3.75
CA ASP A 59 -5.07 -7.19 4.82
C ASP A 59 -5.40 -8.64 4.43
N GLU A 60 -6.58 -8.87 3.88
CA GLU A 60 -7.02 -10.21 3.45
C GLU A 60 -6.08 -10.76 2.37
N LEU A 61 -5.78 -9.94 1.38
CA LEU A 61 -4.89 -10.32 0.28
C LEU A 61 -3.45 -10.53 0.75
N SER A 62 -2.94 -9.66 1.63
CA SER A 62 -1.62 -9.83 2.22
C SER A 62 -1.50 -11.16 2.96
N ARG A 63 -2.43 -11.50 3.83
CA ARG A 63 -2.45 -12.77 4.55
C ARG A 63 -2.60 -13.97 3.64
N PHE A 64 -3.44 -13.89 2.62
CA PHE A 64 -3.59 -14.94 1.61
C PHE A 64 -2.27 -15.24 0.89
N LEU A 65 -1.45 -14.22 0.65
CA LEU A 65 -0.13 -14.35 0.02
C LEU A 65 1.02 -14.62 1.01
N GLY A 66 0.73 -14.93 2.28
CA GLY A 66 1.73 -15.24 3.29
C GLY A 66 2.48 -14.02 3.83
N LEU A 67 1.98 -12.81 3.60
CA LEU A 67 2.50 -11.60 4.23
C LEU A 67 1.86 -11.38 5.60
N ALA A 68 2.52 -10.62 6.49
CA ALA A 68 2.04 -10.37 7.85
C ALA A 68 0.65 -9.72 7.92
N GLY A 69 0.30 -8.91 6.91
CA GLY A 69 -0.93 -8.12 6.94
C GLY A 69 -0.87 -6.98 7.96
N LYS A 70 -2.03 -6.56 8.44
CA LYS A 70 -2.15 -5.48 9.44
C LYS A 70 -1.96 -5.99 10.86
N PRO A 71 -1.37 -5.19 11.75
CA PRO A 71 -1.41 -5.47 13.19
C PRO A 71 -2.85 -5.60 13.67
N GLN A 72 -3.08 -6.50 14.63
CA GLN A 72 -4.43 -6.73 15.18
C GLN A 72 -5.00 -5.44 15.78
N GLY A 73 -6.29 -5.20 15.53
CA GLY A 73 -7.04 -4.09 16.13
C GLY A 73 -7.01 -2.77 15.39
N LEU A 74 -6.20 -2.64 14.32
CA LEU A 74 -6.14 -1.44 13.49
C LEU A 74 -6.94 -1.63 12.19
N GLU A 75 -8.07 -0.95 12.10
CA GLU A 75 -8.95 -0.93 10.93
C GLU A 75 -9.11 0.49 10.40
N GLY A 76 -9.21 0.67 9.09
CA GLY A 76 -9.42 1.98 8.46
C GLY A 76 -10.64 2.73 8.99
N SER A 77 -11.69 2.01 9.41
CA SER A 77 -12.90 2.57 10.03
C SER A 77 -12.63 3.31 11.36
N LYS A 78 -11.51 3.02 12.04
CA LYS A 78 -11.14 3.65 13.32
C LYS A 78 -10.31 4.91 13.14
N VAL A 79 -9.78 5.17 11.95
CA VAL A 79 -8.85 6.27 11.68
C VAL A 79 -9.47 7.63 12.01
N GLU A 80 -10.72 7.86 11.66
CA GLU A 80 -11.43 9.11 11.97
C GLU A 80 -11.48 9.37 13.48
N GLY A 81 -11.86 8.37 14.27
CA GLY A 81 -11.86 8.48 15.73
C GLY A 81 -10.48 8.70 16.32
N MET A 82 -9.45 8.06 15.78
CA MET A 82 -8.05 8.26 16.21
C MET A 82 -7.57 9.68 15.91
N VAL A 83 -7.89 10.21 14.75
CA VAL A 83 -7.57 11.61 14.40
C VAL A 83 -8.28 12.58 15.32
N ALA A 84 -9.58 12.38 15.59
CA ALA A 84 -10.35 13.20 16.52
C ALA A 84 -9.79 13.15 17.96
N ALA A 85 -9.24 12.01 18.36
CA ALA A 85 -8.57 11.81 19.66
C ALA A 85 -7.11 12.33 19.69
N GLY A 86 -6.60 12.91 18.60
CA GLY A 86 -5.21 13.40 18.52
C GLY A 86 -4.15 12.30 18.37
N GLN A 87 -4.53 11.05 18.09
CA GLN A 87 -3.63 9.90 17.98
C GLN A 87 -2.96 9.83 16.59
N ILE A 88 -2.38 10.93 16.14
CA ILE A 88 -1.80 11.05 14.79
C ILE A 88 -0.60 10.10 14.60
N ALA A 89 0.18 9.87 15.66
CA ALA A 89 1.33 8.96 15.60
C ALA A 89 0.90 7.50 15.32
N GLU A 90 -0.21 7.05 15.91
CA GLU A 90 -0.78 5.71 15.65
C GLU A 90 -1.32 5.61 14.24
N VAL A 91 -1.97 6.65 13.73
CA VAL A 91 -2.43 6.71 12.33
C VAL A 91 -1.24 6.64 11.37
N ALA A 92 -0.14 7.36 11.65
CA ALA A 92 1.07 7.30 10.85
C ALA A 92 1.66 5.88 10.81
N ARG A 93 1.79 5.21 11.96
CA ARG A 93 2.25 3.81 12.05
C ARG A 93 1.40 2.85 11.22
N TYR A 94 0.08 3.04 11.29
CA TYR A 94 -0.87 2.26 10.50
C TYR A 94 -0.60 2.45 8.99
N CYS A 95 -0.49 3.71 8.54
CA CYS A 95 -0.21 4.01 7.14
C CYS A 95 1.14 3.45 6.67
N GLU A 96 2.19 3.54 7.48
CA GLU A 96 3.52 2.99 7.15
C GLU A 96 3.49 1.46 6.99
N THR A 97 2.73 0.78 7.84
CA THR A 97 2.53 -0.69 7.71
C THR A 97 1.79 -1.04 6.41
N ASP A 98 0.76 -0.26 6.04
CA ASP A 98 0.04 -0.45 4.78
C ASP A 98 0.97 -0.21 3.57
N ILE A 99 1.89 0.77 3.64
CA ILE A 99 2.88 1.02 2.58
C ILE A 99 3.80 -0.19 2.41
N VAL A 100 4.31 -0.77 3.49
CA VAL A 100 5.19 -1.96 3.43
C VAL A 100 4.44 -3.14 2.81
N ASN A 101 3.21 -3.42 3.24
CA ASN A 101 2.39 -4.50 2.68
C ASN A 101 2.07 -4.25 1.20
N THR A 102 1.74 -3.02 0.82
CA THR A 102 1.47 -2.64 -0.58
C THR A 102 2.70 -2.84 -1.46
N TYR A 103 3.90 -2.47 -0.98
CA TYR A 103 5.13 -2.67 -1.73
C TYR A 103 5.45 -4.16 -1.92
N ARG A 104 5.33 -4.97 -0.88
CA ARG A 104 5.57 -6.42 -0.94
C ARG A 104 4.56 -7.10 -1.87
N LEU A 105 3.29 -6.72 -1.78
CA LEU A 105 2.25 -7.18 -2.70
C LEU A 105 2.59 -6.81 -4.16
N TRP A 106 3.08 -5.59 -4.40
CA TRP A 106 3.51 -5.17 -5.73
C TRP A 106 4.67 -6.01 -6.25
N LEU A 107 5.66 -6.36 -5.44
CA LEU A 107 6.75 -7.24 -5.84
C LEU A 107 6.24 -8.63 -6.26
N ILE A 108 5.29 -9.19 -5.51
CA ILE A 108 4.65 -10.48 -5.86
C ILE A 108 3.86 -10.35 -7.17
N TYR A 109 3.16 -9.24 -7.36
CA TYR A 109 2.44 -8.96 -8.59
C TYR A 109 3.37 -8.82 -9.81
N GLU A 110 4.51 -8.16 -9.66
CA GLU A 110 5.50 -8.02 -10.74
C GLU A 110 6.19 -9.38 -11.06
N LEU A 111 6.39 -10.24 -10.06
CA LEU A 111 6.79 -11.63 -10.30
C LEU A 111 5.73 -12.39 -11.09
N PHE A 112 4.45 -12.30 -10.69
CA PHE A 112 3.34 -12.91 -11.38
C PHE A 112 3.24 -12.48 -12.85
N ARG A 113 3.49 -11.19 -13.13
CA ARG A 113 3.51 -10.64 -14.49
C ARG A 113 4.74 -11.06 -15.31
N GLY A 114 5.72 -11.70 -14.71
CA GLY A 114 6.99 -12.05 -15.36
C GLY A 114 7.94 -10.84 -15.56
N VAL A 115 7.68 -9.72 -14.89
CA VAL A 115 8.54 -8.51 -14.90
C VAL A 115 9.75 -8.71 -13.99
N LEU A 116 9.55 -9.35 -12.83
CA LEU A 116 10.62 -9.73 -11.92
C LEU A 116 10.91 -11.24 -12.01
N SER A 117 12.18 -11.59 -11.92
CA SER A 117 12.59 -12.97 -11.64
C SER A 117 12.47 -13.28 -10.13
N PRO A 118 12.45 -14.59 -9.74
CA PRO A 118 12.49 -14.97 -8.33
C PRO A 118 13.69 -14.39 -7.57
N GLN A 119 14.85 -14.30 -8.22
CA GLN A 119 16.07 -13.73 -7.63
C GLN A 119 15.92 -12.23 -7.40
N GLN A 120 15.31 -11.49 -8.33
CA GLN A 120 15.05 -10.07 -8.18
C GLN A 120 14.01 -9.79 -7.07
N LEU A 121 12.98 -10.64 -6.95
CA LEU A 121 12.04 -10.57 -5.83
C LEU A 121 12.78 -10.73 -4.48
N GLN A 122 13.59 -11.79 -4.33
CA GLN A 122 14.34 -12.04 -3.11
C GLN A 122 15.30 -10.88 -2.77
N TRP A 123 15.98 -10.35 -3.77
CA TRP A 123 16.85 -9.19 -3.60
C TRP A 123 16.08 -7.96 -3.11
N SER A 124 14.95 -7.64 -3.73
CA SER A 124 14.10 -6.49 -3.35
C SER A 124 13.52 -6.63 -1.94
N GLU A 125 13.07 -7.83 -1.56
CA GLU A 125 12.63 -8.14 -0.19
C GLU A 125 13.79 -7.98 0.81
N GLY A 126 15.00 -8.38 0.42
CA GLY A 126 16.22 -8.20 1.22
C GLY A 126 16.52 -6.72 1.46
N GLN A 127 16.50 -5.90 0.41
CA GLN A 127 16.72 -4.45 0.49
C GLN A 127 15.69 -3.76 1.40
N LEU A 128 14.41 -4.12 1.28
CA LEU A 128 13.38 -3.60 2.15
C LEU A 128 13.61 -4.00 3.61
N ARG A 129 13.97 -5.25 3.87
CA ARG A 129 14.29 -5.75 5.22
C ARG A 129 15.46 -5.02 5.84
N ASP A 130 16.52 -4.78 5.08
CA ASP A 130 17.68 -4.05 5.55
C ASP A 130 17.34 -2.58 5.84
N TYR A 131 16.54 -1.95 4.98
CA TYR A 131 16.02 -0.60 5.23
C TYR A 131 15.22 -0.54 6.55
N VAL A 132 14.29 -1.45 6.76
CA VAL A 132 13.47 -1.50 7.99
C VAL A 132 14.36 -1.76 9.21
N ARG A 133 15.37 -2.64 9.12
CA ARG A 133 16.33 -2.90 10.20
C ARG A 133 17.16 -1.66 10.58
N GLN A 134 17.61 -0.90 9.60
CA GLN A 134 18.36 0.35 9.84
C GLN A 134 17.51 1.40 10.56
N HIS A 135 16.21 1.40 10.33
CA HIS A 135 15.27 2.36 10.90
C HIS A 135 14.46 1.81 12.09
N LYS A 136 14.75 0.59 12.57
CA LYS A 136 13.99 -0.09 13.63
C LYS A 136 13.92 0.69 14.96
N ALA A 137 14.95 1.50 15.26
CA ALA A 137 14.96 2.29 16.49
C ALA A 137 13.85 3.34 16.51
N ALA A 138 13.56 3.96 15.36
CA ALA A 138 12.46 4.90 15.19
C ALA A 138 11.11 4.20 14.94
N ASN A 139 11.13 3.06 14.22
CA ASN A 139 9.94 2.38 13.72
C ASN A 139 9.96 0.86 14.02
N PRO A 140 9.98 0.44 15.29
CA PRO A 140 10.11 -0.98 15.66
C PRO A 140 8.93 -1.85 15.16
N TYR A 141 7.75 -1.26 14.99
CA TYR A 141 6.54 -1.93 14.50
C TYR A 141 6.66 -2.38 13.03
N LEU A 142 7.52 -1.77 12.23
CA LEU A 142 7.73 -2.19 10.83
C LEU A 142 8.43 -3.55 10.72
N MET A 143 9.13 -3.99 11.76
CA MET A 143 9.74 -5.32 11.76
C MET A 143 8.67 -6.43 11.69
N SER A 144 7.55 -6.27 12.38
CA SER A 144 6.45 -7.23 12.30
C SER A 144 5.80 -7.28 10.92
N ALA A 145 5.77 -6.15 10.19
CA ALA A 145 5.29 -6.11 8.81
C ALA A 145 6.22 -6.85 7.82
N MET A 146 7.47 -7.13 8.22
CA MET A 146 8.43 -7.91 7.44
C MET A 146 8.36 -9.41 7.71
N GLU A 147 7.62 -9.83 8.72
CA GLU A 147 7.39 -11.24 8.98
C GLU A 147 6.60 -11.85 7.82
N SER A 148 6.93 -13.08 7.47
CA SER A 148 6.19 -13.87 6.50
C SER A 148 5.55 -15.02 7.24
N MET A 149 4.26 -15.21 7.03
CA MET A 149 3.59 -16.43 7.48
C MET A 149 4.05 -17.58 6.58
N ALA A 150 4.35 -18.74 7.16
CA ALA A 150 4.58 -19.93 6.35
C ALA A 150 3.32 -20.17 5.49
N LEU A 151 3.50 -20.28 4.18
CA LEU A 151 2.42 -20.75 3.32
C LEU A 151 2.17 -22.22 3.70
N ALA A 152 0.95 -22.52 4.09
CA ALA A 152 0.52 -23.88 4.45
C ALA A 152 0.50 -24.79 3.23
#